data_b984aeec53a3d50598a1fc9e8e67d6a0
#
_entry.id   b984aeec53a3d50598a1fc9e8e67d6a0
#
_cell.length_a   1.000
_cell.length_b   1.000
_cell.length_c   1.000
_cell.angle_alpha   90.00
_cell.angle_beta   90.00
_cell.angle_gamma   90.00
#
_symmetry.space_group_name_H-M   'P 1'
#
loop_
_entity.id
_entity.type
_entity.pdbx_description
1 polymer ?
#
loop_
_entity_poly.entity_id
_entity_poly.type
_entity_poly.pdbx_seq_one_letter_code
_entity_poly.pdbx_strand_id
1 'polypeptide(L)'
;PFEVVPGVSAALAVPAYAGIPVTHRGQAASFAVVTGHNASKASVDWAGLVRAADTLVILMGFGNLAVIMDRLLEGGCEPERPVALIQSGTRSRQHVVAGTVGTVVALARQANLRSPVTIVVGVVVRLAEQLDWFHSIASPAVGDPKLASGTLDVGSWPV
;
A
#
# COMPACT_ATOMS: atom_id res chain seq x y z
N PRO A 1 -8.95 35.59 4.55
CA PRO A 1 -7.61 35.10 4.30
C PRO A 1 -7.46 33.68 4.83
N PHE A 2 -6.73 32.83 4.11
CA PHE A 2 -6.36 31.49 4.54
C PHE A 2 -4.93 31.21 4.11
N GLU A 3 -4.28 30.24 4.77
CA GLU A 3 -2.94 29.76 4.46
C GLU A 3 -3.00 28.24 4.20
N VAL A 4 -2.18 27.75 3.27
CA VAL A 4 -2.05 26.33 2.97
C VAL A 4 -0.69 25.85 3.47
N VAL A 5 -0.72 24.96 4.47
CA VAL A 5 0.48 24.30 4.96
C VAL A 5 0.51 22.87 4.37
N PRO A 6 1.45 22.56 3.45
CA PRO A 6 1.54 21.23 2.87
C PRO A 6 1.97 20.20 3.89
N GLY A 7 1.53 18.95 3.69
CA GLY A 7 1.88 17.82 4.54
C GLY A 7 2.23 16.58 3.71
N VAL A 8 2.64 15.51 4.40
CA VAL A 8 2.93 14.22 3.76
C VAL A 8 1.63 13.50 3.46
N SER A 9 1.45 13.08 2.20
CA SER A 9 0.27 12.34 1.78
C SER A 9 0.25 10.92 2.35
N ALA A 10 -0.93 10.44 2.80
CA ALA A 10 -1.15 9.06 3.16
C ALA A 10 -0.87 8.09 1.99
N ALA A 11 -1.01 8.55 0.75
CA ALA A 11 -0.71 7.75 -0.44
C ALA A 11 0.77 7.34 -0.55
N LEU A 12 1.67 8.07 0.09
CA LEU A 12 3.11 7.80 0.11
C LEU A 12 3.56 7.27 1.48
N ALA A 13 3.14 7.94 2.56
CA ALA A 13 3.58 7.59 3.90
C ALA A 13 3.11 6.19 4.35
N VAL A 14 1.85 5.84 4.08
CA VAL A 14 1.29 4.57 4.53
C VAL A 14 1.94 3.37 3.84
N PRO A 15 2.11 3.33 2.51
CA PRO A 15 2.88 2.27 1.87
C PRO A 15 4.33 2.20 2.36
N ALA A 16 5.02 3.33 2.51
CA ALA A 16 6.40 3.38 2.98
C ALA A 16 6.56 2.75 4.38
N TYR A 17 5.63 3.03 5.30
CA TYR A 17 5.61 2.41 6.63
C TYR A 17 5.26 0.92 6.61
N ALA A 18 4.66 0.42 5.54
CA ALA A 18 4.42 -1.00 5.32
C ALA A 18 5.54 -1.68 4.51
N GLY A 19 6.68 -1.00 4.28
CA GLY A 19 7.78 -1.54 3.47
C GLY A 19 7.44 -1.67 1.98
N ILE A 20 6.46 -0.90 1.48
CA ILE A 20 6.00 -0.97 0.09
C ILE A 20 6.37 0.34 -0.61
N PRO A 21 7.44 0.40 -1.40
CA PRO A 21 7.71 1.55 -2.24
C PRO A 21 6.67 1.63 -3.37
N VAL A 22 6.13 2.81 -3.65
CA VAL A 22 5.12 2.97 -4.73
C VAL A 22 5.73 2.85 -6.13
N THR A 23 7.05 3.05 -6.25
CA THR A 23 7.85 2.76 -7.45
C THR A 23 9.12 2.02 -7.04
N HIS A 24 9.65 1.16 -7.93
CA HIS A 24 10.90 0.44 -7.69
C HIS A 24 11.56 0.13 -9.04
N ARG A 25 12.89 0.36 -9.13
CA ARG A 25 13.65 0.10 -10.36
C ARG A 25 13.48 -1.37 -10.80
N GLY A 26 13.09 -1.59 -12.04
CA GLY A 26 12.88 -2.92 -12.62
C GLY A 26 11.56 -3.60 -12.27
N GLN A 27 10.70 -3.00 -11.42
CA GLN A 27 9.41 -3.57 -11.06
C GLN A 27 8.23 -2.63 -11.31
N ALA A 28 8.36 -1.35 -10.98
CA ALA A 28 7.30 -0.35 -11.15
C ALA A 28 7.89 1.03 -11.43
N ALA A 29 7.65 1.56 -12.62
CA ALA A 29 8.12 2.88 -13.05
C ALA A 29 7.10 3.98 -12.78
N SER A 30 5.83 3.60 -12.57
CA SER A 30 4.70 4.53 -12.44
C SER A 30 3.78 4.14 -11.29
N PHE A 31 3.13 5.14 -10.70
CA PHE A 31 2.03 4.89 -9.77
C PHE A 31 0.92 5.93 -9.97
N ALA A 32 -0.31 5.53 -9.66
CA ALA A 32 -1.46 6.42 -9.65
C ALA A 32 -2.14 6.41 -8.27
N VAL A 33 -2.61 7.58 -7.84
CA VAL A 33 -3.43 7.74 -6.64
C VAL A 33 -4.86 8.03 -7.04
N VAL A 34 -5.79 7.25 -6.50
CA VAL A 34 -7.21 7.37 -6.84
C VAL A 34 -8.08 7.27 -5.60
N THR A 35 -9.25 7.93 -5.63
CA THR A 35 -10.26 7.76 -4.59
C THR A 35 -11.19 6.60 -4.90
N GLY A 36 -11.40 5.70 -3.93
CA GLY A 36 -12.34 4.58 -4.04
C GLY A 36 -13.74 4.90 -3.48
N HIS A 37 -13.98 6.12 -2.98
CA HIS A 37 -15.25 6.49 -2.36
C HIS A 37 -16.45 6.33 -3.28
N ASN A 38 -16.28 6.62 -4.57
CA ASN A 38 -17.33 6.52 -5.59
C ASN A 38 -17.07 5.38 -6.60
N ALA A 39 -16.45 4.28 -6.18
CA ALA A 39 -16.07 3.18 -7.07
C ALA A 39 -17.25 2.56 -7.84
N SER A 40 -18.46 2.62 -7.28
CA SER A 40 -19.70 2.17 -7.94
C SER A 40 -20.23 3.13 -9.02
N LYS A 41 -19.75 4.39 -9.03
CA LYS A 41 -20.13 5.38 -10.04
C LYS A 41 -19.12 5.36 -11.20
N ALA A 42 -19.56 5.65 -12.42
CA ALA A 42 -18.72 5.66 -13.63
C ALA A 42 -17.67 6.82 -13.67
N SER A 43 -17.25 7.33 -12.51
CA SER A 43 -16.37 8.50 -12.40
C SER A 43 -14.86 8.14 -12.48
N VAL A 44 -14.50 6.87 -12.41
CA VAL A 44 -13.11 6.39 -12.45
C VAL A 44 -12.98 5.37 -13.58
N ASP A 45 -12.06 5.63 -14.52
CA ASP A 45 -11.69 4.67 -15.56
C ASP A 45 -10.72 3.63 -14.99
N TRP A 46 -11.25 2.61 -14.33
CA TRP A 46 -10.46 1.53 -13.73
C TRP A 46 -9.64 0.76 -14.77
N ALA A 47 -10.21 0.53 -15.97
CA ALA A 47 -9.50 -0.14 -17.05
C ALA A 47 -8.31 0.70 -17.55
N GLY A 48 -8.50 2.01 -17.70
CA GLY A 48 -7.42 2.95 -18.00
C GLY A 48 -6.32 2.93 -16.97
N LEU A 49 -6.66 2.94 -15.67
CA LEU A 49 -5.70 2.89 -14.58
C LEU A 49 -4.88 1.59 -14.56
N VAL A 50 -5.53 0.44 -14.79
CA VAL A 50 -4.85 -0.87 -14.86
C VAL A 50 -3.80 -0.90 -15.97
N ARG A 51 -4.07 -0.24 -17.10
CA ARG A 51 -3.14 -0.19 -18.24
C ARG A 51 -2.04 0.87 -18.07
N ALA A 52 -2.33 1.95 -17.37
CA ALA A 52 -1.46 3.14 -17.32
C ALA A 52 -0.47 3.15 -16.16
N ALA A 53 -0.76 2.46 -15.06
CA ALA A 53 0.05 2.52 -13.85
C ALA A 53 0.45 1.13 -13.35
N ASP A 54 1.73 1.00 -12.99
CA ASP A 54 2.27 -0.23 -12.40
C ASP A 54 1.78 -0.44 -10.97
N THR A 55 1.59 0.65 -10.24
CA THR A 55 1.08 0.63 -8.86
C THR A 55 -0.14 1.53 -8.73
N LEU A 56 -1.20 1.04 -8.10
CA LEU A 56 -2.36 1.85 -7.72
C LEU A 56 -2.39 2.02 -6.20
N VAL A 57 -2.53 3.25 -5.74
CA VAL A 57 -2.79 3.57 -4.33
C VAL A 57 -4.21 4.12 -4.22
N ILE A 58 -5.09 3.38 -3.55
CA ILE A 58 -6.51 3.70 -3.49
C ILE A 58 -6.85 4.18 -2.08
N LEU A 59 -7.23 5.44 -1.99
CA LEU A 59 -7.66 6.07 -0.74
C LEU A 59 -9.18 6.04 -0.63
N MET A 60 -9.71 6.03 0.59
CA MET A 60 -11.16 6.04 0.88
C MET A 60 -11.95 4.92 0.18
N GLY A 61 -11.28 3.81 -0.18
CA GLY A 61 -11.86 2.72 -0.97
C GLY A 61 -12.33 1.51 -0.15
N PHE A 62 -12.00 1.42 1.13
CA PHE A 62 -12.20 0.18 1.89
C PHE A 62 -13.67 -0.26 1.98
N GLY A 63 -14.60 0.68 2.13
CA GLY A 63 -16.04 0.38 2.11
C GLY A 63 -16.55 -0.18 0.78
N ASN A 64 -15.82 0.05 -0.31
CA ASN A 64 -16.12 -0.43 -1.66
C ASN A 64 -15.11 -1.48 -2.15
N LEU A 65 -14.36 -2.13 -1.24
CA LEU A 65 -13.24 -3.01 -1.60
C LEU A 65 -13.64 -4.07 -2.64
N ALA A 66 -14.76 -4.76 -2.43
CA ALA A 66 -15.23 -5.78 -3.36
C ALA A 66 -15.51 -5.20 -4.76
N VAL A 67 -16.25 -4.10 -4.81
CA VAL A 67 -16.56 -3.40 -6.09
C VAL A 67 -15.28 -2.95 -6.79
N ILE A 68 -14.30 -2.46 -6.05
CA ILE A 68 -13.01 -2.03 -6.62
C ILE A 68 -12.26 -3.23 -7.21
N MET A 69 -12.18 -4.35 -6.50
CA MET A 69 -11.52 -5.55 -7.01
C MET A 69 -12.22 -6.07 -8.27
N ASP A 70 -13.56 -6.12 -8.28
CA ASP A 70 -14.34 -6.50 -9.46
C ASP A 70 -14.06 -5.57 -10.65
N ARG A 71 -14.03 -4.26 -10.43
CA ARG A 71 -13.72 -3.27 -11.49
C ARG A 71 -12.30 -3.39 -12.02
N LEU A 72 -11.32 -3.73 -11.18
CA LEU A 72 -9.96 -4.00 -11.63
C LEU A 72 -9.91 -5.25 -12.52
N LEU A 73 -10.59 -6.33 -12.14
CA LEU A 73 -10.70 -7.56 -12.94
C LEU A 73 -11.39 -7.30 -14.29
N GLU A 74 -12.53 -6.61 -14.28
CA GLU A 74 -13.23 -6.17 -15.50
C GLU A 74 -12.34 -5.32 -16.42
N GLY A 75 -11.44 -4.52 -15.81
CA GLY A 75 -10.45 -3.69 -16.49
C GLY A 75 -9.24 -4.44 -17.05
N GLY A 76 -9.19 -5.78 -16.85
CA GLY A 76 -8.11 -6.63 -17.33
C GLY A 76 -6.95 -6.81 -16.34
N CYS A 77 -7.13 -6.46 -15.08
CA CYS A 77 -6.15 -6.76 -14.04
C CYS A 77 -6.12 -8.28 -13.76
N GLU A 78 -4.92 -8.84 -13.66
CA GLU A 78 -4.76 -10.27 -13.34
C GLU A 78 -5.25 -10.54 -11.91
N PRO A 79 -6.01 -11.64 -11.66
CA PRO A 79 -6.48 -12.02 -10.32
C PRO A 79 -5.33 -12.19 -9.31
N GLU A 80 -4.15 -12.59 -9.79
CA GLU A 80 -2.94 -12.84 -9.00
C GLU A 80 -2.13 -11.57 -8.71
N ARG A 81 -2.54 -10.41 -9.24
CA ARG A 81 -1.84 -9.15 -8.98
C ARG A 81 -1.86 -8.84 -7.50
N PRO A 82 -0.68 -8.58 -6.88
CA PRO A 82 -0.57 -8.40 -5.44
C PRO A 82 -1.33 -7.17 -4.94
N VAL A 83 -1.95 -7.32 -3.77
CA VAL A 83 -2.68 -6.25 -3.07
C VAL A 83 -2.29 -6.24 -1.60
N ALA A 84 -2.04 -5.06 -1.05
CA ALA A 84 -1.91 -4.83 0.38
C ALA A 84 -3.04 -3.93 0.89
N LEU A 85 -3.60 -4.29 2.02
CA LEU A 85 -4.53 -3.50 2.81
C LEU A 85 -3.81 -3.03 4.07
N ILE A 86 -3.62 -1.73 4.22
CA ILE A 86 -2.87 -1.17 5.33
C ILE A 86 -3.82 -0.38 6.22
N GLN A 87 -4.22 -0.99 7.33
CA GLN A 87 -5.08 -0.36 8.32
C GLN A 87 -4.27 0.50 9.27
N SER A 88 -4.76 1.70 9.60
CA SER A 88 -4.16 2.63 10.57
C SER A 88 -2.67 2.89 10.31
N GLY A 89 -2.28 2.99 9.03
CA GLY A 89 -0.89 3.15 8.62
C GLY A 89 -0.17 4.29 9.34
N THR A 90 1.13 4.13 9.53
CA THR A 90 2.04 5.03 10.27
C THR A 90 1.82 5.10 11.79
N ARG A 91 0.91 4.31 12.33
CA ARG A 91 0.62 4.27 13.78
C ARG A 91 1.11 2.95 14.38
N SER A 92 1.37 2.95 15.69
CA SER A 92 1.78 1.73 16.43
C SER A 92 0.83 0.54 16.28
N ARG A 93 -0.44 0.80 15.94
CA ARG A 93 -1.46 -0.23 15.65
C ARG A 93 -1.62 -0.51 14.14
N GLN A 94 -0.63 -0.16 13.32
CA GLN A 94 -0.64 -0.50 11.90
C GLN A 94 -0.82 -2.01 11.73
N HIS A 95 -1.75 -2.41 10.86
CA HIS A 95 -1.99 -3.79 10.51
C HIS A 95 -2.01 -3.93 8.99
N VAL A 96 -1.20 -4.83 8.46
CA VAL A 96 -1.06 -5.07 7.03
C VAL A 96 -1.61 -6.45 6.71
N VAL A 97 -2.52 -6.52 5.74
CA VAL A 97 -3.03 -7.76 5.17
C VAL A 97 -2.65 -7.79 3.69
N ALA A 98 -1.85 -8.76 3.30
CA ALA A 98 -1.44 -8.95 1.90
C ALA A 98 -2.18 -10.14 1.27
N GLY A 99 -2.47 -10.00 0.00
CA GLY A 99 -3.13 -11.02 -0.82
C GLY A 99 -3.04 -10.66 -2.30
N THR A 100 -4.02 -11.07 -3.07
CA THR A 100 -4.14 -10.74 -4.50
C THR A 100 -5.50 -10.08 -4.78
N VAL A 101 -5.68 -9.54 -5.98
CA VAL A 101 -6.97 -8.97 -6.39
C VAL A 101 -8.10 -9.98 -6.19
N GLY A 102 -7.85 -11.28 -6.49
CA GLY A 102 -8.84 -12.35 -6.33
C GLY A 102 -9.10 -12.78 -4.88
N THR A 103 -8.19 -12.52 -3.95
CA THR A 103 -8.29 -13.10 -2.58
C THR A 103 -8.46 -12.08 -1.47
N VAL A 104 -8.05 -10.84 -1.70
CA VAL A 104 -7.91 -9.81 -0.65
C VAL A 104 -9.24 -9.47 0.05
N VAL A 105 -10.38 -9.58 -0.64
CA VAL A 105 -11.71 -9.32 -0.05
C VAL A 105 -12.02 -10.32 1.05
N ALA A 106 -11.73 -11.61 0.82
CA ALA A 106 -11.93 -12.67 1.83
C ALA A 106 -10.97 -12.47 3.01
N LEU A 107 -9.71 -12.19 2.73
CA LEU A 107 -8.68 -11.94 3.75
C LEU A 107 -9.02 -10.73 4.62
N ALA A 108 -9.53 -9.64 4.04
CA ALA A 108 -9.98 -8.46 4.79
C ALA A 108 -11.09 -8.79 5.81
N ARG A 109 -12.03 -9.65 5.41
CA ARG A 109 -13.12 -10.12 6.29
C ARG A 109 -12.59 -11.00 7.41
N GLN A 110 -11.71 -11.95 7.10
CA GLN A 110 -11.09 -12.85 8.09
C GLN A 110 -10.28 -12.07 9.14
N ALA A 111 -9.54 -11.06 8.70
CA ALA A 111 -8.75 -10.19 9.57
C ALA A 111 -9.57 -9.12 10.31
N ASN A 112 -10.90 -9.05 10.08
CA ASN A 112 -11.79 -8.05 10.67
C ASN A 112 -11.30 -6.61 10.48
N LEU A 113 -10.72 -6.30 9.31
CA LEU A 113 -10.20 -4.95 9.03
C LEU A 113 -11.31 -3.90 9.09
N ARG A 114 -10.95 -2.70 9.55
CA ARG A 114 -11.83 -1.54 9.65
C ARG A 114 -11.15 -0.28 9.16
N SER A 115 -11.91 0.66 8.63
CA SER A 115 -11.38 1.98 8.26
C SER A 115 -10.66 2.67 9.43
N PRO A 116 -9.61 3.47 9.16
CA PRO A 116 -9.09 3.80 7.84
C PRO A 116 -8.14 2.73 7.29
N VAL A 117 -8.29 2.42 5.99
CA VAL A 117 -7.41 1.48 5.27
C VAL A 117 -6.97 2.13 3.96
N THR A 118 -5.67 2.06 3.68
CA THR A 118 -5.08 2.35 2.38
C THR A 118 -4.92 1.05 1.61
N ILE A 119 -5.33 1.04 0.34
CA ILE A 119 -5.21 -0.12 -0.54
C ILE A 119 -4.07 0.14 -1.52
N VAL A 120 -3.15 -0.79 -1.65
CA VAL A 120 -2.05 -0.74 -2.63
C VAL A 120 -2.15 -1.96 -3.53
N VAL A 121 -2.19 -1.73 -4.85
CA VAL A 121 -2.26 -2.80 -5.87
C VAL A 121 -1.04 -2.69 -6.76
N GLY A 122 -0.24 -3.76 -6.87
CA GLY A 122 0.96 -3.79 -7.72
C GLY A 122 2.01 -4.77 -7.22
N VAL A 123 2.96 -5.10 -8.10
CA VAL A 123 4.03 -6.07 -7.80
C VAL A 123 4.93 -5.63 -6.64
N VAL A 124 5.04 -4.32 -6.40
CA VAL A 124 5.81 -3.72 -5.29
C VAL A 124 5.35 -4.18 -3.90
N VAL A 125 4.12 -4.67 -3.78
CA VAL A 125 3.59 -5.23 -2.52
C VAL A 125 4.46 -6.39 -2.02
N ARG A 126 5.07 -7.15 -2.91
CA ARG A 126 5.96 -8.27 -2.55
C ARG A 126 7.24 -7.83 -1.85
N LEU A 127 7.63 -6.56 -1.99
CA LEU A 127 8.81 -6.02 -1.34
C LEU A 127 8.61 -5.79 0.17
N ALA A 128 7.37 -5.77 0.64
CA ALA A 128 7.07 -5.61 2.06
C ALA A 128 7.80 -6.63 2.95
N GLU A 129 7.92 -7.88 2.50
CA GLU A 129 8.62 -8.94 3.25
C GLU A 129 10.11 -8.65 3.47
N GLN A 130 10.73 -7.91 2.55
CA GLN A 130 12.16 -7.56 2.59
C GLN A 130 12.41 -6.21 3.26
N LEU A 131 11.41 -5.32 3.25
CA LEU A 131 11.53 -3.92 3.65
C LEU A 131 10.69 -3.59 4.89
N ASP A 132 10.24 -4.58 5.66
CA ASP A 132 9.46 -4.36 6.89
C ASP A 132 10.34 -3.82 8.02
N TRP A 133 10.59 -2.52 7.96
CA TRP A 133 11.39 -1.81 8.95
C TRP A 133 10.57 -1.35 10.18
N PHE A 134 9.28 -1.06 9.96
CA PHE A 134 8.45 -0.45 11.00
C PHE A 134 8.04 -1.44 12.09
N HIS A 135 7.67 -2.68 11.73
CA HIS A 135 7.37 -3.72 12.70
C HIS A 135 8.63 -4.17 13.45
N SER A 136 9.79 -4.21 12.78
CA SER A 136 11.07 -4.52 13.40
C SER A 136 11.47 -3.51 14.48
N ILE A 137 11.10 -2.23 14.32
CA ILE A 137 11.34 -1.18 15.33
C ILE A 137 10.29 -1.24 16.44
N ALA A 138 9.03 -1.53 16.12
CA ALA A 138 7.93 -1.58 17.10
C ALA A 138 7.98 -2.82 18.02
N SER A 139 8.70 -3.86 17.61
CA SER A 139 9.00 -5.05 18.42
C SER A 139 10.51 -5.26 18.49
N PRO A 140 11.27 -4.46 19.27
CA PRO A 140 12.68 -4.73 19.43
C PRO A 140 12.84 -6.11 20.05
N ALA A 141 13.41 -7.05 19.29
CA ALA A 141 13.87 -8.30 19.83
C ALA A 141 14.86 -7.94 20.95
N VAL A 142 14.54 -8.33 22.18
CA VAL A 142 15.42 -8.15 23.34
C VAL A 142 16.72 -8.87 23.00
N GLY A 143 17.76 -8.11 22.60
CA GLY A 143 19.10 -8.68 22.39
C GLY A 143 19.80 -8.40 21.06
N ASP A 144 19.32 -7.54 20.16
CA ASP A 144 20.09 -7.18 18.96
C ASP A 144 21.00 -5.96 19.24
N PRO A 145 22.35 -6.17 19.36
CA PRO A 145 23.30 -5.10 19.67
C PRO A 145 23.48 -4.08 18.54
N LYS A 146 22.97 -4.32 17.32
CA LYS A 146 23.10 -3.41 16.18
C LYS A 146 22.21 -2.16 16.25
N LEU A 147 21.13 -2.20 17.03
CA LEU A 147 20.22 -1.05 17.22
C LEU A 147 20.68 -0.09 18.33
N ALA A 148 21.66 -0.47 19.13
CA ALA A 148 22.17 0.37 20.22
C ALA A 148 23.17 1.47 19.75
N SER A 149 23.68 1.42 18.52
CA SER A 149 24.74 2.33 18.05
C SER A 149 24.26 3.53 17.23
N GLY A 150 22.99 3.65 16.91
CA GLY A 150 22.41 4.84 16.25
C GLY A 150 23.01 5.20 14.86
N THR A 151 23.86 4.35 14.30
CA THR A 151 24.51 4.60 13.01
C THR A 151 23.80 3.74 11.96
N LEU A 152 22.90 4.37 11.20
CA LEU A 152 22.44 3.78 9.94
C LEU A 152 23.63 3.80 8.97
N ASP A 153 24.23 2.66 8.73
CA ASP A 153 25.15 2.49 7.61
C ASP A 153 24.35 2.59 6.31
N VAL A 154 24.27 3.79 5.77
CA VAL A 154 23.75 4.04 4.42
C VAL A 154 24.80 3.57 3.42
N GLY A 155 25.04 2.25 3.38
CA GLY A 155 25.91 1.61 2.41
C GLY A 155 25.60 2.13 1.01
N SER A 156 26.65 2.42 0.26
CA SER A 156 26.66 2.93 -1.10
C SER A 156 25.66 2.20 -1.99
N TRP A 157 24.58 2.88 -2.36
CA TRP A 157 23.66 2.41 -3.39
C TRP A 157 24.40 2.40 -4.73
N PRO A 158 24.45 1.29 -5.48
CA PRO A 158 24.98 1.32 -6.83
C PRO A 158 24.11 2.24 -7.69
N VAL A 159 24.73 3.20 -8.36
CA VAL A 159 24.15 4.17 -9.28
C VAL A 159 23.66 3.46 -10.54
#